data_e0395dc24ce960a2e348edb1dd317930
#
_entry.id   e0395dc24ce960a2e348edb1dd317930
#
_cell.length_a   1.000
_cell.length_b   1.000
_cell.length_c   1.000
_cell.angle_alpha   90.00
_cell.angle_beta   90.00
_cell.angle_gamma   90.00
#
_symmetry.space_group_name_H-M   'P 1'
#
loop_
_entity.id
_entity.type
_entity.pdbx_description
1 polymer ?
#
loop_
_entity_poly.entity_id
_entity_poly.type
_entity_poly.pdbx_seq_one_letter_code
_entity_poly.pdbx_strand_id
1 'polypeptide(L)'
;QRTLPLLMASALMLSLAGCSQTGGSSSSGEAETLRIGIIQPMEHESLDAAREGFVQALADHGYIDGDTIVLDYQNAQGDSSALLTISQRFVGDDCDLVLAIGTGAAQSIASQTSEIPVLITAVTDPVDAGLVQSSEAPGTNVTGTNDMNPIREQMELIREFLPDVQTVGLLYTSSEDNSILQIEEAKAILEEMNLDYVEQT
;
A
#
# COMPACT_ATOMS: atom_id res chain seq x y z
N GLN A 1 -62.04 63.64 21.72
CA GLN A 1 -61.62 64.92 22.31
C GLN A 1 -60.15 64.77 22.81
N ARG A 2 -59.31 65.61 22.18
CA ARG A 2 -58.17 66.29 22.82
C ARG A 2 -57.02 65.40 23.36
N THR A 3 -55.76 65.65 23.11
CA THR A 3 -54.97 66.66 22.41
C THR A 3 -53.54 66.18 22.46
N LEU A 4 -52.84 66.42 21.38
CA LEU A 4 -51.35 66.48 21.37
C LEU A 4 -50.85 67.58 22.35
N PRO A 5 -49.67 67.59 22.88
CA PRO A 5 -48.47 68.05 22.18
C PRO A 5 -47.16 67.27 22.56
N LEU A 6 -46.22 67.08 21.65
CA LEU A 6 -45.12 67.94 21.17
C LEU A 6 -44.12 68.33 22.27
N LEU A 7 -42.90 67.92 22.10
CA LEU A 7 -41.68 68.70 22.22
C LEU A 7 -40.42 67.84 22.52
N MET A 8 -39.56 67.89 21.55
CA MET A 8 -38.17 68.42 21.51
C MET A 8 -37.06 67.56 22.14
N ALA A 9 -36.27 67.04 21.23
CA ALA A 9 -34.89 67.45 20.97
C ALA A 9 -33.86 67.25 22.12
N SER A 10 -32.92 66.39 21.86
CA SER A 10 -31.48 66.82 21.94
C SER A 10 -30.56 65.73 21.36
N ALA A 11 -29.85 66.14 20.38
CA ALA A 11 -28.71 65.42 19.82
C ALA A 11 -27.59 65.34 20.89
N LEU A 12 -26.99 64.13 21.01
CA LEU A 12 -25.64 64.02 21.54
C LEU A 12 -24.88 63.04 20.71
N MET A 13 -24.07 63.54 19.79
CA MET A 13 -23.03 62.80 19.12
C MET A 13 -21.97 62.42 20.13
N LEU A 14 -21.75 61.11 20.35
CA LEU A 14 -20.50 60.62 20.90
C LEU A 14 -19.91 59.65 19.88
N SER A 15 -18.90 60.17 19.20
CA SER A 15 -17.97 59.40 18.39
C SER A 15 -17.15 58.48 19.30
N LEU A 16 -17.43 57.17 19.30
CA LEU A 16 -16.46 56.19 19.76
C LEU A 16 -15.73 55.61 18.53
N ALA A 17 -14.47 55.96 18.45
CA ALA A 17 -13.48 55.31 17.62
C ALA A 17 -13.38 53.86 18.07
N GLY A 18 -14.08 52.95 17.38
CA GLY A 18 -13.87 51.52 17.52
C GLY A 18 -12.63 51.12 16.74
N CYS A 19 -11.59 50.75 17.47
CA CYS A 19 -10.43 50.03 16.88
C CYS A 19 -10.92 48.84 16.09
N SER A 20 -10.74 48.88 14.78
CA SER A 20 -10.77 47.69 13.93
C SER A 20 -9.62 46.79 14.32
N GLN A 21 -9.88 45.88 15.24
CA GLN A 21 -9.02 44.73 15.47
C GLN A 21 -9.27 43.80 14.33
N THR A 22 -8.47 43.94 13.28
CA THR A 22 -8.32 42.93 12.25
C THR A 22 -7.78 41.68 12.94
N GLY A 23 -8.68 40.91 13.49
CA GLY A 23 -8.41 39.54 13.90
C GLY A 23 -8.09 38.78 12.61
N GLY A 24 -6.81 38.71 12.28
CA GLY A 24 -6.33 37.72 11.38
C GLY A 24 -6.70 36.38 12.01
N SER A 25 -7.75 35.75 11.49
CA SER A 25 -7.91 34.32 11.63
C SER A 25 -6.73 33.70 10.90
N SER A 26 -5.63 33.48 11.62
CA SER A 26 -4.70 32.46 11.28
C SER A 26 -5.52 31.17 11.38
N SER A 27 -6.10 30.73 10.27
CA SER A 27 -6.40 29.31 10.13
C SER A 27 -5.02 28.65 10.20
N SER A 28 -4.60 28.27 11.39
CA SER A 28 -3.71 27.13 11.53
C SER A 28 -4.46 26.01 10.85
N GLY A 29 -4.17 25.75 9.57
CA GLY A 29 -4.54 24.53 8.95
C GLY A 29 -3.93 23.47 9.85
N GLU A 30 -4.75 22.77 10.61
CA GLU A 30 -4.34 21.49 11.15
C GLU A 30 -3.85 20.73 9.93
N ALA A 31 -2.57 20.41 9.87
CA ALA A 31 -2.04 19.56 8.83
C ALA A 31 -2.85 18.28 8.93
N GLU A 32 -3.59 17.98 7.87
CA GLU A 32 -4.42 16.79 7.81
C GLU A 32 -3.48 15.60 8.03
N THR A 33 -3.72 14.84 9.08
CA THR A 33 -2.84 13.73 9.47
C THR A 33 -2.99 12.62 8.44
N LEU A 34 -1.93 12.32 7.69
CA LEU A 34 -1.94 11.30 6.65
C LEU A 34 -2.27 9.92 7.25
N ARG A 35 -3.19 9.23 6.60
CA ARG A 35 -3.58 7.86 6.93
C ARG A 35 -2.92 6.89 5.95
N ILE A 36 -2.08 6.00 6.44
CA ILE A 36 -1.38 5.00 5.66
C ILE A 36 -1.88 3.61 6.02
N GLY A 37 -2.52 2.93 5.06
CA GLY A 37 -2.89 1.53 5.20
C GLY A 37 -1.71 0.61 4.93
N ILE A 38 -1.58 -0.46 5.69
CA ILE A 38 -0.59 -1.54 5.44
C ILE A 38 -1.36 -2.85 5.41
N ILE A 39 -1.34 -3.53 4.25
CA ILE A 39 -2.00 -4.82 4.07
C ILE A 39 -0.98 -5.93 3.83
N GLN A 40 -1.09 -7.00 4.61
CA GLN A 40 -0.21 -8.16 4.60
C GLN A 40 -1.04 -9.45 4.53
N PRO A 41 -0.67 -10.46 3.69
CA PRO A 41 -1.49 -11.65 3.50
C PRO A 41 -1.49 -12.58 4.72
N MET A 42 -0.34 -12.72 5.38
CA MET A 42 -0.17 -13.61 6.53
C MET A 42 0.98 -13.14 7.40
N GLU A 43 1.06 -13.66 8.61
CA GLU A 43 2.22 -13.50 9.48
C GLU A 43 3.37 -14.38 8.97
N HIS A 44 4.48 -13.75 8.65
CA HIS A 44 5.70 -14.41 8.18
C HIS A 44 6.90 -13.50 8.43
N GLU A 45 7.99 -14.07 8.94
CA GLU A 45 9.18 -13.31 9.38
C GLU A 45 9.71 -12.34 8.29
N SER A 46 9.76 -12.77 7.02
CA SER A 46 10.24 -11.92 5.93
C SER A 46 9.27 -10.78 5.59
N LEU A 47 7.95 -11.04 5.65
CA LEU A 47 6.93 -10.02 5.39
C LEU A 47 6.86 -9.01 6.55
N ASP A 48 7.02 -9.49 7.78
CA ASP A 48 7.09 -8.65 8.98
C ASP A 48 8.32 -7.73 8.92
N ALA A 49 9.48 -8.27 8.53
CA ALA A 49 10.70 -7.49 8.34
C ALA A 49 10.53 -6.39 7.26
N ALA A 50 9.86 -6.70 6.14
CA ALA A 50 9.56 -5.71 5.11
C ALA A 50 8.66 -4.58 5.64
N ARG A 51 7.59 -4.94 6.38
CA ARG A 51 6.71 -3.97 7.05
C ARG A 51 7.47 -3.10 8.05
N GLU A 52 8.26 -3.72 8.91
CA GLU A 52 9.05 -3.02 9.93
C GLU A 52 10.06 -2.06 9.31
N GLY A 53 10.72 -2.49 8.22
CA GLY A 53 11.64 -1.63 7.46
C GLY A 53 10.94 -0.40 6.88
N PHE A 54 9.74 -0.54 6.35
CA PHE A 54 8.94 0.57 5.86
C PHE A 54 8.57 1.55 7.00
N VAL A 55 8.05 1.03 8.11
CA VAL A 55 7.67 1.85 9.27
C VAL A 55 8.87 2.58 9.85
N GLN A 56 10.03 1.90 9.95
CA GLN A 56 11.26 2.53 10.40
C GLN A 56 11.72 3.65 9.46
N ALA A 57 11.67 3.43 8.15
CA ALA A 57 12.03 4.44 7.17
C ALA A 57 11.12 5.68 7.26
N LEU A 58 9.82 5.50 7.46
CA LEU A 58 8.90 6.60 7.72
C LEU A 58 9.31 7.40 8.96
N ALA A 59 9.58 6.71 10.07
CA ALA A 59 10.00 7.35 11.33
C ALA A 59 11.32 8.12 11.19
N ASP A 60 12.30 7.56 10.49
CA ASP A 60 13.60 8.22 10.22
C ASP A 60 13.44 9.52 9.40
N HIS A 61 12.33 9.64 8.64
CA HIS A 61 11.99 10.83 7.88
C HIS A 61 10.97 11.76 8.59
N GLY A 62 10.66 11.48 9.85
CA GLY A 62 9.78 12.31 10.68
C GLY A 62 8.28 11.99 10.55
N TYR A 63 7.92 10.90 9.86
CA TYR A 63 6.55 10.39 9.80
C TYR A 63 6.34 9.37 10.91
N ILE A 64 5.82 9.83 12.05
CA ILE A 64 5.70 9.04 13.29
C ILE A 64 4.24 8.67 13.52
N ASP A 65 3.97 7.38 13.67
CA ASP A 65 2.63 6.88 13.96
C ASP A 65 2.08 7.43 15.28
N GLY A 66 0.84 7.90 15.23
CA GLY A 66 0.16 8.54 16.35
C GLY A 66 0.57 9.98 16.63
N ASP A 67 1.50 10.57 15.84
CA ASP A 67 1.94 11.97 15.93
C ASP A 67 1.73 12.70 14.59
N THR A 68 2.50 12.38 13.56
CA THR A 68 2.43 13.03 12.23
C THR A 68 1.63 12.25 11.21
N ILE A 69 1.46 10.95 11.42
CA ILE A 69 0.67 10.03 10.55
C ILE A 69 -0.18 9.09 11.41
N VAL A 70 -1.10 8.38 10.76
CA VAL A 70 -1.82 7.23 11.32
C VAL A 70 -1.51 6.01 10.47
N LEU A 71 -0.93 4.98 11.07
CA LEU A 71 -0.72 3.68 10.43
C LEU A 71 -1.85 2.72 10.77
N ASP A 72 -2.50 2.18 9.75
CA ASP A 72 -3.52 1.14 9.90
C ASP A 72 -2.98 -0.17 9.32
N TYR A 73 -2.42 -1.02 10.16
CA TYR A 73 -1.91 -2.34 9.78
C TYR A 73 -2.98 -3.41 9.87
N GLN A 74 -3.14 -4.16 8.79
CA GLN A 74 -4.07 -5.29 8.70
C GLN A 74 -3.39 -6.53 8.12
N ASN A 75 -3.67 -7.67 8.73
CA ASN A 75 -3.17 -8.97 8.32
C ASN A 75 -4.36 -9.87 7.97
N ALA A 76 -4.34 -10.45 6.78
CA ALA A 76 -5.43 -11.31 6.29
C ALA A 76 -5.40 -12.74 6.85
N GLN A 77 -4.37 -13.11 7.62
CA GLN A 77 -4.23 -14.42 8.27
C GLN A 77 -4.33 -15.61 7.30
N GLY A 78 -3.88 -15.46 6.06
CA GLY A 78 -3.94 -16.48 5.02
C GLY A 78 -5.30 -16.60 4.30
N ASP A 79 -6.26 -15.71 4.61
CA ASP A 79 -7.59 -15.72 3.99
C ASP A 79 -7.67 -14.67 2.86
N SER A 80 -7.78 -15.13 1.62
CA SER A 80 -7.89 -14.26 0.44
C SER A 80 -9.16 -13.40 0.46
N SER A 81 -10.24 -13.86 1.10
CA SER A 81 -11.46 -13.05 1.24
C SER A 81 -11.28 -11.90 2.24
N ALA A 82 -10.41 -12.09 3.24
CA ALA A 82 -10.04 -11.04 4.16
C ALA A 82 -9.21 -9.95 3.46
N LEU A 83 -8.33 -10.28 2.51
CA LEU A 83 -7.61 -9.29 1.70
C LEU A 83 -8.55 -8.33 1.00
N LEU A 84 -9.61 -8.86 0.37
CA LEU A 84 -10.61 -8.03 -0.30
C LEU A 84 -11.34 -7.12 0.69
N THR A 85 -11.75 -7.65 1.83
CA THR A 85 -12.46 -6.88 2.88
C THR A 85 -11.58 -5.76 3.43
N ILE A 86 -10.29 -6.04 3.69
CA ILE A 86 -9.32 -5.04 4.15
C ILE A 86 -9.12 -3.95 3.08
N SER A 87 -8.97 -4.34 1.81
CA SER A 87 -8.80 -3.40 0.70
C SER A 87 -10.00 -2.46 0.56
N GLN A 88 -11.23 -3.00 0.62
CA GLN A 88 -12.46 -2.21 0.59
C GLN A 88 -12.55 -1.25 1.78
N ARG A 89 -12.10 -1.66 2.95
CA ARG A 89 -12.07 -0.81 4.13
C ARG A 89 -11.07 0.33 3.96
N PHE A 90 -9.84 0.08 3.48
CA PHE A 90 -8.87 1.15 3.25
C PHE A 90 -9.34 2.20 2.24
N VAL A 91 -10.07 1.76 1.20
CA VAL A 91 -10.71 2.69 0.26
C VAL A 91 -11.85 3.46 0.93
N GLY A 92 -12.66 2.79 1.75
CA GLY A 92 -13.79 3.42 2.46
C GLY A 92 -13.36 4.36 3.60
N ASP A 93 -12.18 4.16 4.16
CA ASP A 93 -11.58 4.99 5.21
C ASP A 93 -10.72 6.14 4.64
N ASP A 94 -10.74 6.32 3.30
CA ASP A 94 -10.00 7.36 2.57
C ASP A 94 -8.50 7.38 2.94
N CYS A 95 -7.82 6.22 2.88
CA CYS A 95 -6.37 6.18 3.07
C CYS A 95 -5.66 7.02 2.01
N ASP A 96 -4.67 7.82 2.43
CA ASP A 96 -3.84 8.65 1.54
C ASP A 96 -2.79 7.84 0.77
N LEU A 97 -2.42 6.68 1.31
CA LEU A 97 -1.44 5.75 0.76
C LEU A 97 -1.71 4.35 1.30
N VAL A 98 -1.46 3.32 0.49
CA VAL A 98 -1.47 1.94 0.96
C VAL A 98 -0.15 1.27 0.63
N LEU A 99 0.49 0.62 1.62
CA LEU A 99 1.54 -0.35 1.40
C LEU A 99 0.91 -1.74 1.31
N ALA A 100 1.11 -2.41 0.17
CA ALA A 100 0.71 -3.78 -0.03
C ALA A 100 1.94 -4.70 -0.04
N ILE A 101 1.97 -5.66 0.86
CA ILE A 101 3.06 -6.62 1.02
C ILE A 101 2.63 -7.95 0.44
N GLY A 102 3.31 -8.40 -0.63
CA GLY A 102 3.00 -9.64 -1.35
C GLY A 102 2.02 -9.45 -2.51
N THR A 103 2.11 -10.34 -3.51
CA THR A 103 1.37 -10.25 -4.79
C THR A 103 -0.14 -10.22 -4.58
N GLY A 104 -0.69 -11.15 -3.80
CA GLY A 104 -2.14 -11.23 -3.58
C GLY A 104 -2.70 -10.00 -2.85
N ALA A 105 -1.95 -9.41 -1.90
CA ALA A 105 -2.35 -8.18 -1.23
C ALA A 105 -2.34 -6.98 -2.21
N ALA A 106 -1.30 -6.89 -3.06
CA ALA A 106 -1.19 -5.86 -4.07
C ALA A 106 -2.33 -5.93 -5.10
N GLN A 107 -2.61 -7.13 -5.62
CA GLN A 107 -3.74 -7.35 -6.53
C GLN A 107 -5.08 -7.00 -5.90
N SER A 108 -5.27 -7.37 -4.63
CA SER A 108 -6.49 -7.08 -3.90
C SER A 108 -6.76 -5.58 -3.82
N ILE A 109 -5.81 -4.77 -3.35
CA ILE A 109 -6.01 -3.32 -3.23
C ILE A 109 -6.06 -2.62 -4.59
N ALA A 110 -5.23 -3.01 -5.57
CA ALA A 110 -5.24 -2.43 -6.90
C ALA A 110 -6.57 -2.66 -7.64
N SER A 111 -7.28 -3.75 -7.32
CA SER A 111 -8.63 -4.00 -7.88
C SER A 111 -9.72 -3.09 -7.30
N GLN A 112 -9.49 -2.44 -6.18
CA GLN A 112 -10.48 -1.62 -5.47
C GLN A 112 -10.29 -0.11 -5.70
N THR A 113 -9.12 0.33 -6.13
CA THR A 113 -8.85 1.75 -6.37
C THR A 113 -7.84 1.97 -7.49
N SER A 114 -8.06 3.03 -8.27
CA SER A 114 -7.09 3.57 -9.23
C SER A 114 -6.60 4.97 -8.84
N GLU A 115 -7.00 5.46 -7.66
CA GLU A 115 -6.75 6.82 -7.21
C GLU A 115 -5.78 6.85 -6.02
N ILE A 116 -5.99 6.00 -5.02
CA ILE A 116 -5.11 5.92 -3.85
C ILE A 116 -3.75 5.37 -4.31
N PRO A 117 -2.64 6.08 -4.05
CA PRO A 117 -1.31 5.55 -4.33
C PRO A 117 -1.05 4.24 -3.59
N VAL A 118 -0.56 3.23 -4.32
CA VAL A 118 -0.23 1.92 -3.75
C VAL A 118 1.25 1.66 -3.91
N LEU A 119 1.94 1.51 -2.79
CA LEU A 119 3.31 1.01 -2.74
C LEU A 119 3.31 -0.51 -2.59
N ILE A 120 4.14 -1.18 -3.37
CA ILE A 120 4.28 -2.63 -3.29
C ILE A 120 5.68 -3.06 -2.86
N THR A 121 5.75 -4.14 -2.11
CA THR A 121 6.99 -4.86 -1.80
C THR A 121 6.70 -6.35 -1.63
N ALA A 122 7.72 -7.20 -1.76
CA ALA A 122 7.56 -8.65 -1.78
C ALA A 122 6.57 -9.11 -2.88
N VAL A 123 6.62 -8.48 -4.04
CA VAL A 123 5.85 -8.82 -5.24
C VAL A 123 6.81 -9.36 -6.28
N THR A 124 6.59 -10.59 -6.73
CA THR A 124 7.52 -11.30 -7.61
C THR A 124 7.70 -10.59 -8.95
N ASP A 125 6.63 -10.39 -9.69
CA ASP A 125 6.62 -9.62 -10.94
C ASP A 125 5.35 -8.75 -11.00
N PRO A 126 5.47 -7.43 -10.87
CA PRO A 126 4.31 -6.54 -10.90
C PRO A 126 3.68 -6.40 -12.30
N VAL A 127 4.40 -6.72 -13.37
CA VAL A 127 3.86 -6.70 -14.75
C VAL A 127 3.02 -7.96 -14.98
N ASP A 128 3.56 -9.13 -14.66
CA ASP A 128 2.84 -10.41 -14.76
C ASP A 128 1.60 -10.43 -13.85
N ALA A 129 1.73 -9.88 -12.66
CA ALA A 129 0.61 -9.72 -11.72
C ALA A 129 -0.46 -8.71 -12.18
N GLY A 130 -0.28 -8.02 -13.32
CA GLY A 130 -1.22 -7.04 -13.85
C GLY A 130 -1.33 -5.74 -13.06
N LEU A 131 -0.34 -5.43 -12.23
CA LEU A 131 -0.32 -4.25 -11.35
C LEU A 131 0.19 -3.01 -12.07
N VAL A 132 1.13 -3.18 -12.98
CA VAL A 132 1.79 -2.10 -13.74
C VAL A 132 1.93 -2.48 -15.21
N GLN A 133 2.11 -1.48 -16.09
CA GLN A 133 2.31 -1.72 -17.53
C GLN A 133 3.75 -2.16 -17.85
N SER A 134 4.72 -1.58 -17.16
CA SER A 134 6.13 -1.99 -17.19
C SER A 134 6.84 -1.51 -15.93
N SER A 135 8.04 -2.04 -15.67
CA SER A 135 8.86 -1.63 -14.52
C SER A 135 9.37 -0.19 -14.66
N GLU A 136 9.65 0.27 -15.90
CA GLU A 136 10.18 1.61 -16.18
C GLU A 136 9.07 2.67 -16.20
N ALA A 137 7.86 2.28 -16.58
CA ALA A 137 6.71 3.18 -16.69
C ALA A 137 5.44 2.47 -16.19
N PRO A 138 5.21 2.46 -14.88
CA PRO A 138 4.09 1.73 -14.27
C PRO A 138 2.72 2.02 -14.90
N GLY A 139 2.42 3.28 -15.19
CA GLY A 139 1.20 3.69 -15.90
C GLY A 139 -0.10 3.48 -15.11
N THR A 140 -0.01 3.19 -13.81
CA THR A 140 -1.10 2.98 -12.86
C THR A 140 -0.82 3.76 -11.58
N ASN A 141 -1.69 3.63 -10.57
CA ASN A 141 -1.45 4.16 -9.22
C ASN A 141 -0.53 3.27 -8.36
N VAL A 142 0.08 2.24 -8.94
CA VAL A 142 0.95 1.27 -8.25
C VAL A 142 2.41 1.51 -8.60
N THR A 143 3.29 1.50 -7.60
CA THR A 143 4.75 1.50 -7.74
C THR A 143 5.41 0.84 -6.55
N GLY A 144 6.69 0.49 -6.64
CA GLY A 144 7.41 -0.10 -5.52
C GLY A 144 8.59 -0.96 -5.93
N THR A 145 8.82 -2.04 -5.20
CA THR A 145 9.92 -2.99 -5.42
C THR A 145 9.39 -4.38 -5.75
N ASN A 146 10.13 -5.10 -6.59
CA ASN A 146 9.90 -6.52 -6.84
C ASN A 146 10.95 -7.38 -6.12
N ASP A 147 10.69 -8.68 -6.05
CA ASP A 147 11.57 -9.67 -5.44
C ASP A 147 11.71 -10.94 -6.30
N MET A 148 11.64 -10.81 -7.62
CA MET A 148 11.81 -11.93 -8.55
C MET A 148 13.10 -12.69 -8.25
N ASN A 149 12.98 -13.99 -8.05
CA ASN A 149 14.11 -14.86 -7.74
C ASN A 149 14.93 -15.19 -8.99
N PRO A 150 16.25 -15.41 -8.86
CA PRO A 150 17.09 -15.88 -9.95
C PRO A 150 16.88 -17.39 -10.19
N ILE A 151 15.73 -17.74 -10.81
CA ILE A 151 15.27 -19.14 -10.95
C ILE A 151 16.30 -20.00 -11.71
N ARG A 152 16.91 -19.45 -12.76
CA ARG A 152 17.94 -20.17 -13.54
C ARG A 152 19.11 -20.58 -12.68
N GLU A 153 19.67 -19.65 -11.97
CA GLU A 153 20.82 -19.89 -11.09
C GLU A 153 20.48 -20.90 -9.99
N GLN A 154 19.26 -20.86 -9.49
CA GLN A 154 18.79 -21.84 -8.50
C GLN A 154 18.70 -23.25 -9.10
N MET A 155 18.20 -23.41 -10.32
CA MET A 155 18.14 -24.70 -10.98
C MET A 155 19.54 -25.21 -11.35
N GLU A 156 20.43 -24.37 -11.83
CA GLU A 156 21.82 -24.71 -12.10
C GLU A 156 22.54 -25.16 -10.85
N LEU A 157 22.30 -24.51 -9.72
CA LEU A 157 22.88 -24.85 -8.42
C LEU A 157 22.50 -26.27 -7.96
N ILE A 158 21.31 -26.76 -8.29
CA ILE A 158 20.87 -28.14 -8.00
C ILE A 158 21.87 -29.13 -8.62
N ARG A 159 22.28 -28.90 -9.89
CA ARG A 159 23.22 -29.77 -10.58
C ARG A 159 24.64 -29.69 -10.01
N GLU A 160 25.04 -28.54 -9.51
CA GLU A 160 26.36 -28.40 -8.85
C GLU A 160 26.42 -29.22 -7.55
N PHE A 161 25.37 -29.23 -6.75
CA PHE A 161 25.31 -30.02 -5.51
C PHE A 161 25.01 -31.51 -5.76
N LEU A 162 24.23 -31.81 -6.79
CA LEU A 162 23.77 -33.16 -7.14
C LEU A 162 24.07 -33.46 -8.63
N PRO A 163 25.33 -33.74 -8.99
CA PRO A 163 25.71 -33.92 -10.40
C PRO A 163 24.95 -35.02 -11.14
N ASP A 164 24.49 -36.04 -10.43
CA ASP A 164 23.79 -37.20 -10.98
C ASP A 164 22.25 -37.06 -10.90
N VAL A 165 21.73 -35.87 -10.56
CA VAL A 165 20.27 -35.65 -10.48
C VAL A 165 19.62 -35.92 -11.83
N GLN A 166 18.48 -36.61 -11.82
CA GLN A 166 17.67 -36.90 -13.00
C GLN A 166 16.29 -36.25 -12.92
N THR A 167 15.73 -36.15 -11.70
CA THR A 167 14.37 -35.65 -11.49
C THR A 167 14.35 -34.65 -10.34
N VAL A 168 13.67 -33.52 -10.55
CA VAL A 168 13.47 -32.44 -9.55
C VAL A 168 12.02 -32.41 -9.13
N GLY A 169 11.75 -32.33 -7.82
CA GLY A 169 10.42 -32.09 -7.28
C GLY A 169 10.12 -30.60 -7.22
N LEU A 170 9.00 -30.16 -7.79
CA LEU A 170 8.49 -28.80 -7.75
C LEU A 170 7.27 -28.75 -6.85
N LEU A 171 7.38 -28.03 -5.73
CA LEU A 171 6.29 -27.83 -4.78
C LEU A 171 5.90 -26.35 -4.79
N TYR A 172 4.61 -26.06 -4.99
CA TYR A 172 4.12 -24.68 -5.10
C TYR A 172 2.65 -24.53 -4.73
N THR A 173 2.19 -23.29 -4.57
CA THR A 173 0.80 -22.96 -4.31
C THR A 173 0.09 -22.60 -5.62
N SER A 174 -0.78 -23.51 -6.11
CA SER A 174 -1.47 -23.34 -7.41
C SER A 174 -2.54 -22.26 -7.42
N SER A 175 -2.87 -21.66 -6.29
CA SER A 175 -3.84 -20.55 -6.18
C SER A 175 -3.17 -19.16 -6.16
N GLU A 176 -1.84 -19.10 -6.33
CA GLU A 176 -1.08 -17.84 -6.33
C GLU A 176 -0.35 -17.63 -7.65
N ASP A 177 -0.64 -16.53 -8.34
CA ASP A 177 -0.09 -16.22 -9.66
C ASP A 177 1.44 -16.17 -9.65
N ASN A 178 2.05 -15.55 -8.65
CA ASN A 178 3.50 -15.49 -8.49
C ASN A 178 4.14 -16.88 -8.28
N SER A 179 3.46 -17.83 -7.66
CA SER A 179 3.91 -19.22 -7.55
C SER A 179 3.91 -19.90 -8.91
N ILE A 180 2.81 -19.73 -9.66
CA ILE A 180 2.65 -20.32 -11.00
C ILE A 180 3.73 -19.78 -11.94
N LEU A 181 3.96 -18.45 -11.97
CA LEU A 181 4.98 -17.81 -12.80
C LEU A 181 6.37 -18.44 -12.59
N GLN A 182 6.80 -18.53 -11.32
CA GLN A 182 8.11 -19.06 -10.98
C GLN A 182 8.25 -20.56 -11.33
N ILE A 183 7.19 -21.34 -11.16
CA ILE A 183 7.20 -22.78 -11.50
C ILE A 183 7.25 -22.99 -13.01
N GLU A 184 6.53 -22.24 -13.82
CA GLU A 184 6.60 -22.33 -15.27
C GLU A 184 8.01 -21.98 -15.78
N GLU A 185 8.66 -20.96 -15.20
CA GLU A 185 10.04 -20.64 -15.52
C GLU A 185 10.99 -21.77 -15.11
N ALA A 186 10.84 -22.32 -13.91
CA ALA A 186 11.65 -23.44 -13.42
C ALA A 186 11.52 -24.67 -14.33
N LYS A 187 10.30 -25.00 -14.76
CA LYS A 187 10.03 -26.11 -15.69
C LYS A 187 10.76 -25.92 -17.01
N ALA A 188 10.65 -24.73 -17.61
CA ALA A 188 11.33 -24.42 -18.87
C ALA A 188 12.86 -24.57 -18.75
N ILE A 189 13.45 -24.12 -17.63
CA ILE A 189 14.88 -24.24 -17.36
C ILE A 189 15.29 -25.70 -17.16
N LEU A 190 14.50 -26.50 -16.41
CA LEU A 190 14.78 -27.92 -16.21
C LEU A 190 14.72 -28.71 -17.52
N GLU A 191 13.80 -28.38 -18.43
CA GLU A 191 13.72 -28.95 -19.78
C GLU A 191 14.99 -28.62 -20.59
N GLU A 192 15.45 -27.36 -20.59
CA GLU A 192 16.72 -26.95 -21.22
C GLU A 192 17.92 -27.72 -20.63
N MET A 193 17.90 -28.01 -19.34
CA MET A 193 18.92 -28.76 -18.63
C MET A 193 18.82 -30.29 -18.87
N ASN A 194 17.79 -30.78 -19.60
CA ASN A 194 17.45 -32.20 -19.76
C ASN A 194 17.27 -32.91 -18.41
N LEU A 195 16.53 -32.30 -17.50
CA LEU A 195 16.10 -32.87 -16.23
C LEU A 195 14.59 -33.12 -16.25
N ASP A 196 14.19 -34.26 -15.74
CA ASP A 196 12.78 -34.54 -15.48
C ASP A 196 12.30 -33.78 -14.24
N TYR A 197 11.00 -33.51 -14.16
CA TYR A 197 10.40 -32.94 -12.96
C TYR A 197 9.06 -33.60 -12.60
N VAL A 198 8.69 -33.49 -11.34
CA VAL A 198 7.36 -33.85 -10.82
C VAL A 198 6.79 -32.68 -10.04
N GLU A 199 5.51 -32.42 -10.22
CA GLU A 199 4.83 -31.30 -9.59
C GLU A 199 3.92 -31.77 -8.45
N GLN A 200 3.84 -30.93 -7.40
CA GLN A 200 2.92 -31.11 -6.28
C GLN A 200 2.44 -29.72 -5.81
N THR A 201 1.11 -29.60 -5.56
CA THR A 201 0.46 -28.39 -5.03
C THR A 201 -0.22 -28.64 -3.71
#